data_2055ed90bafc7a7fc5580cd93253cb4d
#
_entry.id   2055ed90bafc7a7fc5580cd93253cb4d
#
_cell.length_a   1.000
_cell.length_b   1.000
_cell.length_c   1.000
_cell.angle_alpha   90.00
_cell.angle_beta   90.00
_cell.angle_gamma   90.00
#
_symmetry.space_group_name_H-M   'P 1'
#
loop_
_entity.id
_entity.type
_entity.pdbx_description
1 polymer ?
#
loop_
_entity_poly.entity_id
_entity_poly.type
_entity_poly.pdbx_seq_one_letter_code
_entity_poly.pdbx_strand_id
1 'polypeptide(L)'
;MKVRRNIDLKNQKISVEWISFIKPIGKSPRSRKSVAGEHFSKDFYRQDLKNGLISSYTRFKPVTDCMFITAEPGSFIYTSKTDDDEVCGIFFLAGPDQKVEINFLTFDIPCEHRGLISVVDGWELNGEVFPSEMDHRLPLKQRSSEFCGKNIGAKRSFTSSQNAAVIRYRIPKPGKGFTLFAKFLKNPRPCNVLAASVDEPYTLRNYGRRINCTYVALYPGTVHVIALGVGVSNFLGATRTTETGTLRKCDESSPHDQVIIGGSDGLDTSKVQIVDSICGIDSKPDYRELVEYGVTSVRLVSSGFYENSVTVQVQPLKNELLDANLSI
;
A
#
# COMPACT_ATOMS: atom_id res chain seq x y z
N MET A 1 -6.27 19.46 14.73
CA MET A 1 -7.51 19.10 15.44
C MET A 1 -7.47 17.60 15.66
N LYS A 2 -7.28 17.15 16.92
CA LYS A 2 -7.14 15.71 17.25
C LYS A 2 -8.52 15.08 17.22
N VAL A 3 -8.81 14.27 16.22
CA VAL A 3 -9.91 13.30 16.30
C VAL A 3 -9.40 12.12 17.11
N ARG A 4 -9.60 12.18 18.42
CA ARG A 4 -9.48 11.00 19.29
C ARG A 4 -10.76 10.18 19.08
N ARG A 5 -10.69 9.11 18.31
CA ARG A 5 -11.38 7.88 18.65
C ARG A 5 -10.30 6.86 18.97
N ASN A 6 -10.31 6.41 20.22
CA ASN A 6 -9.57 5.24 20.67
C ASN A 6 -10.09 4.06 19.86
N ILE A 7 -9.40 3.74 18.75
CA ILE A 7 -9.46 2.40 18.18
C ILE A 7 -8.49 1.63 19.06
N ASP A 8 -9.06 0.86 19.98
CA ASP A 8 -8.32 0.01 20.90
C ASP A 8 -7.59 -1.05 20.07
N LEU A 9 -6.29 -0.86 19.87
CA LEU A 9 -5.40 -1.78 19.12
C LEU A 9 -5.28 -3.17 19.78
N LYS A 10 -5.92 -3.38 20.95
CA LYS A 10 -6.07 -4.71 21.55
C LYS A 10 -7.13 -5.59 20.89
N ASN A 11 -7.91 -5.06 19.97
CA ASN A 11 -8.87 -5.84 19.21
C ASN A 11 -8.18 -6.46 17.98
N GLN A 12 -7.68 -7.66 18.14
CA GLN A 12 -7.16 -8.57 17.09
C GLN A 12 -8.10 -8.74 15.87
N LYS A 13 -9.32 -8.27 15.96
CA LYS A 13 -10.32 -8.30 14.88
C LYS A 13 -9.90 -7.50 13.64
N ILE A 14 -9.12 -6.43 13.78
CA ILE A 14 -8.71 -5.60 12.64
C ILE A 14 -7.66 -6.33 11.78
N SER A 15 -6.69 -7.02 12.40
CA SER A 15 -5.67 -7.77 11.66
C SER A 15 -6.26 -8.97 10.91
N VAL A 16 -7.27 -9.63 11.46
CA VAL A 16 -7.95 -10.77 10.81
C VAL A 16 -8.83 -10.31 9.65
N GLU A 17 -9.51 -9.18 9.77
CA GLU A 17 -10.26 -8.59 8.67
C GLU A 17 -9.35 -8.17 7.50
N TRP A 18 -8.15 -7.63 7.77
CA TRP A 18 -7.17 -7.31 6.75
C TRP A 18 -6.70 -8.53 5.96
N ILE A 19 -6.42 -9.65 6.63
CA ILE A 19 -6.02 -10.91 5.97
C ILE A 19 -7.13 -11.45 5.07
N SER A 20 -8.40 -11.27 5.42
CA SER A 20 -9.54 -11.72 4.61
C SER A 20 -9.75 -10.92 3.32
N PHE A 21 -9.24 -9.68 3.24
CA PHE A 21 -9.27 -8.85 2.02
C PHE A 21 -8.12 -9.17 1.05
N ILE A 22 -6.99 -9.68 1.55
CA ILE A 22 -5.84 -10.08 0.73
C ILE A 22 -6.02 -11.56 0.31
N LYS A 23 -7.13 -11.89 -0.36
CA LYS A 23 -7.28 -13.22 -0.99
C LYS A 23 -6.51 -13.24 -2.31
N PRO A 24 -5.83 -14.36 -2.63
CA PRO A 24 -5.15 -14.49 -3.92
C PRO A 24 -6.16 -14.29 -5.05
N ILE A 25 -5.76 -13.55 -6.08
CA ILE A 25 -6.54 -13.32 -7.30
C ILE A 25 -6.70 -14.64 -8.03
N GLY A 26 -7.64 -15.47 -7.57
CA GLY A 26 -8.04 -16.71 -8.19
C GLY A 26 -9.00 -16.43 -9.34
N LYS A 27 -8.80 -17.13 -10.44
CA LYS A 27 -9.52 -17.09 -11.71
C LYS A 27 -11.02 -16.77 -11.57
N SER A 28 -11.46 -15.77 -12.33
CA SER A 28 -12.84 -15.29 -12.48
C SER A 28 -13.87 -16.41 -12.57
N PRO A 29 -14.93 -16.44 -11.75
CA PRO A 29 -16.10 -17.28 -11.97
C PRO A 29 -17.04 -16.62 -12.97
N ARG A 30 -17.53 -17.41 -13.91
CA ARG A 30 -18.55 -17.07 -14.90
C ARG A 30 -19.82 -16.54 -14.24
N SER A 31 -20.38 -15.51 -14.86
CA SER A 31 -21.58 -14.77 -14.48
C SER A 31 -22.78 -15.67 -14.19
N ARG A 32 -23.50 -15.39 -13.09
CA ARG A 32 -24.93 -15.64 -12.97
C ARG A 32 -25.66 -14.30 -12.87
N LYS A 33 -26.66 -14.16 -13.73
CA LYS A 33 -27.58 -13.03 -13.81
C LYS A 33 -28.42 -12.94 -12.54
N SER A 34 -28.55 -11.76 -11.94
CA SER A 34 -29.74 -11.39 -11.18
C SER A 34 -30.15 -9.97 -11.54
N VAL A 35 -31.42 -9.84 -11.84
CA VAL A 35 -32.15 -8.64 -12.21
C VAL A 35 -32.62 -7.97 -10.94
N ALA A 36 -32.31 -6.69 -10.78
CA ALA A 36 -33.14 -5.74 -10.05
C ALA A 36 -32.77 -4.34 -10.51
N GLY A 37 -33.75 -3.65 -11.02
CA GLY A 37 -33.60 -2.32 -11.55
C GLY A 37 -33.61 -1.27 -10.48
N GLU A 38 -32.93 -0.16 -10.76
CA GLU A 38 -33.30 1.13 -10.18
C GLU A 38 -32.96 2.27 -11.13
N HIS A 39 -33.93 3.15 -11.26
CA HIS A 39 -33.93 4.38 -12.03
C HIS A 39 -32.86 5.32 -11.50
N PHE A 40 -31.75 5.47 -12.21
CA PHE A 40 -30.83 6.58 -11.98
C PHE A 40 -30.72 7.42 -13.24
N SER A 41 -30.88 8.71 -13.03
CA SER A 41 -30.98 9.80 -13.99
C SER A 41 -30.18 9.62 -15.29
N LYS A 42 -30.90 9.48 -16.40
CA LYS A 42 -30.39 9.39 -17.78
C LYS A 42 -29.74 10.67 -18.31
N ASP A 43 -29.80 11.75 -17.55
CA ASP A 43 -29.42 13.08 -18.07
C ASP A 43 -27.92 13.40 -17.97
N PHE A 44 -27.17 12.70 -17.12
CA PHE A 44 -25.72 12.87 -17.00
C PHE A 44 -24.92 12.23 -18.15
N TYR A 45 -25.50 11.22 -18.81
CA TYR A 45 -24.84 10.45 -19.88
C TYR A 45 -24.87 11.11 -21.27
N ARG A 46 -25.67 12.16 -21.44
CA ARG A 46 -25.96 12.69 -22.80
C ARG A 46 -24.92 13.69 -23.32
N GLN A 47 -24.10 14.26 -22.43
CA GLN A 47 -23.10 15.26 -22.83
C GLN A 47 -21.75 14.66 -23.23
N ASP A 48 -21.34 13.53 -22.64
CA ASP A 48 -20.04 12.91 -22.94
C ASP A 48 -20.01 12.05 -24.21
N LEU A 49 -21.17 11.65 -24.71
CA LEU A 49 -21.32 10.91 -25.99
C LEU A 49 -20.96 11.72 -27.23
N LYS A 50 -20.87 13.05 -27.13
CA LYS A 50 -20.55 13.92 -28.26
C LYS A 50 -19.05 14.04 -28.56
N ASN A 51 -18.17 13.63 -27.67
CA ASN A 51 -16.73 13.80 -27.80
C ASN A 51 -15.96 12.54 -28.21
N GLY A 52 -16.62 11.46 -28.62
CA GLY A 52 -16.00 10.32 -29.30
C GLY A 52 -14.93 9.53 -28.54
N LEU A 53 -14.79 9.70 -27.21
CA LEU A 53 -13.68 9.18 -26.41
C LEU A 53 -14.04 8.08 -25.41
N ILE A 54 -15.30 7.64 -25.33
CA ILE A 54 -15.71 6.53 -24.46
C ILE A 54 -16.42 5.48 -25.31
N SER A 55 -15.62 4.61 -25.91
CA SER A 55 -16.09 3.35 -26.48
C SER A 55 -16.06 2.30 -25.36
N SER A 56 -17.21 1.70 -25.10
CA SER A 56 -17.57 0.63 -24.17
C SER A 56 -18.00 1.10 -22.78
N TYR A 57 -19.14 0.59 -22.34
CA TYR A 57 -19.83 0.84 -21.07
C TYR A 57 -18.90 0.74 -19.87
N THR A 58 -18.33 1.86 -19.42
CA THR A 58 -17.51 1.90 -18.23
C THR A 58 -18.45 1.81 -17.03
N ARG A 59 -18.58 0.61 -16.45
CA ARG A 59 -19.39 0.40 -15.25
C ARG A 59 -18.64 1.01 -14.05
N PHE A 60 -19.18 2.09 -13.48
CA PHE A 60 -18.67 2.65 -12.23
C PHE A 60 -18.97 1.71 -11.06
N LYS A 61 -17.95 1.45 -10.25
CA LYS A 61 -18.07 0.76 -8.97
C LYS A 61 -18.48 1.78 -7.92
N PRO A 62 -19.62 1.62 -7.21
CA PRO A 62 -20.00 2.52 -6.14
C PRO A 62 -19.09 2.30 -4.93
N VAL A 63 -18.63 3.40 -4.32
CA VAL A 63 -17.95 3.41 -3.04
C VAL A 63 -19.02 3.50 -1.96
N THR A 64 -19.24 2.41 -1.23
CA THR A 64 -20.35 2.27 -0.27
C THR A 64 -19.88 2.38 1.18
N ASP A 65 -18.65 1.97 1.45
CA ASP A 65 -18.09 1.91 2.78
C ASP A 65 -17.20 3.12 3.05
N CYS A 66 -17.20 3.63 4.28
CA CYS A 66 -16.37 4.76 4.66
C CYS A 66 -14.87 4.42 4.60
N MET A 67 -14.50 3.15 4.82
CA MET A 67 -13.18 2.61 4.52
C MET A 67 -13.30 1.61 3.37
N PHE A 68 -13.05 2.09 2.16
CA PHE A 68 -13.14 1.29 0.94
C PHE A 68 -11.75 0.91 0.44
N ILE A 69 -11.44 -0.39 0.44
CA ILE A 69 -10.15 -0.92 0.01
C ILE A 69 -10.32 -1.65 -1.30
N THR A 70 -9.42 -1.42 -2.24
CA THR A 70 -9.45 -2.09 -3.54
C THR A 70 -8.04 -2.41 -4.06
N ALA A 71 -7.88 -3.64 -4.56
CA ALA A 71 -6.70 -4.10 -5.30
C ALA A 71 -6.97 -4.18 -6.81
N GLU A 72 -8.07 -3.57 -7.29
CA GLU A 72 -8.45 -3.62 -8.70
C GLU A 72 -8.46 -2.21 -9.32
N PRO A 73 -7.96 -2.05 -10.54
CA PRO A 73 -8.17 -0.84 -11.31
C PRO A 73 -9.64 -0.71 -11.74
N GLY A 74 -10.06 0.49 -12.12
CA GLY A 74 -11.40 0.71 -12.65
C GLY A 74 -11.94 2.09 -12.39
N SER A 75 -13.22 2.28 -12.70
CA SER A 75 -13.97 3.51 -12.50
C SER A 75 -14.76 3.44 -11.21
N PHE A 76 -14.69 4.47 -10.38
CA PHE A 76 -15.32 4.55 -9.07
C PHE A 76 -16.20 5.79 -8.99
N ILE A 77 -17.31 5.67 -8.26
CA ILE A 77 -18.23 6.77 -7.98
C ILE A 77 -18.56 6.80 -6.49
N TYR A 78 -18.46 7.98 -5.91
CA TYR A 78 -18.98 8.27 -4.58
C TYR A 78 -19.99 9.40 -4.65
N THR A 79 -21.11 9.23 -3.94
CA THR A 79 -22.12 10.25 -3.74
C THR A 79 -22.51 10.26 -2.27
N SER A 80 -22.36 11.41 -1.59
CA SER A 80 -22.76 11.58 -0.21
C SER A 80 -24.29 11.41 -0.07
N LYS A 81 -24.69 10.66 0.95
CA LYS A 81 -26.10 10.45 1.31
C LYS A 81 -26.52 11.29 2.52
N THR A 82 -25.56 11.77 3.27
CA THR A 82 -25.73 12.46 4.55
C THR A 82 -25.02 13.81 4.55
N ASP A 83 -25.26 14.60 5.56
CA ASP A 83 -24.58 15.87 5.86
C ASP A 83 -23.51 15.72 6.96
N ASP A 84 -23.07 14.50 7.20
CA ASP A 84 -22.08 14.17 8.21
C ASP A 84 -20.70 14.75 7.90
N ASP A 85 -19.98 15.15 8.94
CA ASP A 85 -18.58 15.59 8.91
C ASP A 85 -17.59 14.39 8.96
N GLU A 86 -18.04 13.18 8.66
CA GLU A 86 -17.20 11.98 8.69
C GLU A 86 -16.14 12.00 7.58
N VAL A 87 -14.92 11.62 7.95
CA VAL A 87 -13.82 11.48 6.99
C VAL A 87 -13.72 10.03 6.55
N CYS A 88 -13.96 9.79 5.28
CA CYS A 88 -13.89 8.47 4.66
C CYS A 88 -12.65 8.35 3.78
N GLY A 89 -12.30 7.11 3.40
CA GLY A 89 -11.14 6.84 2.57
C GLY A 89 -11.35 5.76 1.51
N ILE A 90 -10.72 5.97 0.35
CA ILE A 90 -10.51 4.91 -0.65
C ILE A 90 -9.03 4.56 -0.63
N PHE A 91 -8.73 3.30 -0.37
CA PHE A 91 -7.39 2.76 -0.24
C PHE A 91 -7.10 1.88 -1.45
N PHE A 92 -6.18 2.30 -2.30
CA PHE A 92 -5.73 1.55 -3.45
C PHE A 92 -4.44 0.81 -3.14
N LEU A 93 -4.44 -0.51 -3.35
CA LEU A 93 -3.28 -1.36 -3.20
C LEU A 93 -3.04 -2.12 -4.50
N ALA A 94 -2.08 -1.67 -5.28
CA ALA A 94 -1.66 -2.32 -6.52
C ALA A 94 -0.66 -3.46 -6.24
N GLY A 95 -0.35 -4.24 -7.26
CA GLY A 95 0.72 -5.24 -7.18
C GLY A 95 2.08 -4.62 -6.81
N PRO A 96 3.02 -5.39 -6.25
CA PRO A 96 4.30 -4.88 -5.75
C PRO A 96 5.11 -4.10 -6.80
N ASP A 97 5.02 -4.51 -8.06
CA ASP A 97 5.72 -3.89 -9.19
C ASP A 97 4.89 -2.84 -9.93
N GLN A 98 3.90 -2.27 -9.25
CA GLN A 98 3.00 -1.30 -9.85
C GLN A 98 2.96 0.01 -9.07
N LYS A 99 2.39 1.02 -9.70
CA LYS A 99 2.02 2.33 -9.15
C LYS A 99 0.54 2.56 -9.38
N VAL A 100 -0.07 3.37 -8.54
CA VAL A 100 -1.47 3.78 -8.67
C VAL A 100 -1.53 5.13 -9.37
N GLU A 101 -2.24 5.21 -10.50
CA GLU A 101 -2.61 6.46 -11.15
C GLU A 101 -4.10 6.71 -10.92
N ILE A 102 -4.44 7.86 -10.34
CA ILE A 102 -5.81 8.27 -10.04
C ILE A 102 -6.15 9.49 -10.90
N ASN A 103 -7.21 9.37 -11.69
CA ASN A 103 -7.70 10.44 -12.55
C ASN A 103 -9.12 10.82 -12.12
N PHE A 104 -9.32 12.03 -11.56
CA PHE A 104 -10.66 12.54 -11.29
C PHE A 104 -11.32 12.96 -12.58
N LEU A 105 -12.49 12.37 -12.87
CA LEU A 105 -13.30 12.68 -14.05
C LEU A 105 -14.25 13.85 -13.74
N THR A 106 -14.94 13.77 -12.61
CA THR A 106 -15.79 14.84 -12.08
C THR A 106 -15.67 14.93 -10.58
N PHE A 107 -15.86 16.11 -10.00
CA PHE A 107 -16.07 16.28 -8.58
C PHE A 107 -16.90 17.55 -8.30
N ASP A 108 -17.70 17.48 -7.23
CA ASP A 108 -18.49 18.59 -6.70
C ASP A 108 -18.42 18.51 -5.16
N ILE A 109 -17.50 19.26 -4.57
CA ILE A 109 -17.13 19.21 -3.16
C ILE A 109 -17.36 20.58 -2.52
N PRO A 110 -18.27 20.70 -1.56
CA PRO A 110 -18.66 21.99 -0.98
C PRO A 110 -17.58 22.57 -0.06
N CYS A 111 -16.72 23.47 -0.56
CA CYS A 111 -15.63 24.08 0.21
C CYS A 111 -16.14 24.86 1.44
N GLU A 112 -17.23 25.60 1.29
CA GLU A 112 -17.86 26.40 2.37
C GLU A 112 -18.36 25.57 3.55
N HIS A 113 -18.63 24.28 3.34
CA HIS A 113 -19.05 23.33 4.39
C HIS A 113 -17.89 22.43 4.85
N ARG A 114 -16.65 22.87 4.72
CA ARG A 114 -15.44 22.10 5.03
C ARG A 114 -15.30 20.80 4.22
N GLY A 115 -15.99 20.69 3.08
CA GLY A 115 -15.78 19.59 2.16
C GLY A 115 -14.35 19.59 1.63
N LEU A 116 -13.72 18.43 1.54
CA LEU A 116 -12.32 18.29 1.14
C LEU A 116 -12.07 16.89 0.55
N ILE A 117 -11.26 16.87 -0.50
CA ILE A 117 -10.57 15.66 -0.96
C ILE A 117 -9.08 15.85 -0.73
N SER A 118 -8.42 14.85 -0.16
CA SER A 118 -6.98 14.76 0.00
C SER A 118 -6.49 13.47 -0.63
N VAL A 119 -5.62 13.56 -1.64
CA VAL A 119 -4.97 12.40 -2.25
C VAL A 119 -3.57 12.28 -1.67
N VAL A 120 -3.24 11.14 -1.11
CA VAL A 120 -1.97 10.85 -0.45
C VAL A 120 -1.17 9.82 -1.26
N ASP A 121 0.09 10.14 -1.59
CA ASP A 121 1.04 9.19 -2.14
C ASP A 121 1.56 8.27 -1.03
N GLY A 122 0.98 7.08 -0.97
CA GLY A 122 1.29 6.08 0.04
C GLY A 122 0.05 5.50 0.71
N TRP A 123 0.28 4.76 1.79
CA TRP A 123 -0.76 4.17 2.63
C TRP A 123 -0.77 4.86 3.99
N GLU A 124 -1.93 5.16 4.52
CA GLU A 124 -2.09 5.78 5.83
C GLU A 124 -2.79 4.84 6.79
N LEU A 125 -2.23 4.72 8.00
CA LEU A 125 -2.84 4.00 9.11
C LEU A 125 -2.58 4.78 10.40
N ASN A 126 -3.64 5.13 11.14
CA ASN A 126 -3.59 5.82 12.42
C ASN A 126 -2.77 7.14 12.40
N GLY A 127 -2.78 7.85 11.28
CA GLY A 127 -2.03 9.11 11.10
C GLY A 127 -0.57 8.92 10.71
N GLU A 128 -0.09 7.70 10.60
CA GLU A 128 1.23 7.39 10.05
C GLU A 128 1.10 7.00 8.57
N VAL A 129 2.10 7.35 7.77
CA VAL A 129 2.06 7.13 6.31
C VAL A 129 3.26 6.31 5.87
N PHE A 130 2.99 5.23 5.12
CA PHE A 130 4.01 4.44 4.43
C PHE A 130 4.08 4.85 2.94
N PRO A 131 5.26 5.02 2.35
CA PRO A 131 6.59 5.01 2.98
C PRO A 131 6.74 6.12 4.02
N SER A 132 7.59 5.89 5.05
CA SER A 132 7.89 6.93 6.03
C SER A 132 8.62 8.13 5.40
N GLU A 133 8.73 9.26 6.11
CA GLU A 133 9.44 10.43 5.60
C GLU A 133 10.92 10.14 5.31
N MET A 134 11.54 9.21 6.05
CA MET A 134 12.93 8.81 5.85
C MET A 134 13.16 8.01 4.55
N ASP A 135 12.13 7.34 4.06
CA ASP A 135 12.20 6.43 2.92
C ASP A 135 11.55 7.01 1.66
N HIS A 136 11.03 8.23 1.74
CA HIS A 136 10.41 8.92 0.62
C HIS A 136 11.18 10.18 0.23
N ARG A 137 11.27 10.46 -1.08
CA ARG A 137 12.00 11.64 -1.60
C ARG A 137 11.35 12.97 -1.23
N LEU A 138 10.03 12.98 -1.05
CA LEU A 138 9.25 14.15 -0.72
C LEU A 138 8.77 14.09 0.73
N PRO A 139 8.81 15.20 1.46
CA PRO A 139 8.20 15.27 2.78
C PRO A 139 6.69 15.10 2.68
N LEU A 140 6.04 14.68 3.76
CA LEU A 140 4.62 14.31 3.78
C LEU A 140 3.69 15.40 3.22
N LYS A 141 3.99 16.68 3.50
CA LYS A 141 3.21 17.81 2.98
C LYS A 141 3.21 17.93 1.46
N GLN A 142 4.25 17.44 0.80
CA GLN A 142 4.37 17.47 -0.67
C GLN A 142 3.84 16.20 -1.33
N ARG A 143 3.57 15.15 -0.53
CA ARG A 143 2.97 13.90 -0.99
C ARG A 143 1.46 13.91 -0.96
N SER A 144 0.85 14.90 -0.35
CA SER A 144 -0.59 15.08 -0.30
C SER A 144 -1.04 16.25 -1.16
N SER A 145 -2.14 16.05 -1.89
CA SER A 145 -2.79 17.08 -2.68
C SER A 145 -4.22 17.24 -2.21
N GLU A 146 -4.55 18.45 -1.77
CA GLU A 146 -5.87 18.77 -1.21
C GLU A 146 -6.64 19.72 -2.11
N PHE A 147 -7.92 19.47 -2.28
CA PHE A 147 -8.80 20.31 -3.07
C PHE A 147 -10.27 20.14 -2.71
N CYS A 148 -11.05 21.16 -3.05
CA CYS A 148 -12.49 21.19 -3.01
C CYS A 148 -13.02 21.98 -4.21
N GLY A 149 -14.31 22.28 -4.22
CA GLY A 149 -14.98 23.03 -5.29
C GLY A 149 -15.61 22.12 -6.33
N LYS A 150 -15.98 22.71 -7.44
CA LYS A 150 -16.60 22.01 -8.55
C LYS A 150 -15.69 22.08 -9.77
N ASN A 151 -15.45 20.93 -10.38
CA ASN A 151 -14.72 20.86 -11.62
C ASN A 151 -15.50 20.06 -12.68
N ILE A 152 -15.74 20.70 -13.80
CA ILE A 152 -16.32 20.08 -14.99
C ILE A 152 -15.27 20.28 -16.10
N GLY A 153 -14.52 19.19 -16.40
CA GLY A 153 -13.63 19.16 -17.56
C GLY A 153 -12.13 19.37 -17.33
N ALA A 154 -11.66 19.83 -16.16
CA ALA A 154 -10.24 19.84 -15.87
C ALA A 154 -9.84 18.51 -15.20
N LYS A 155 -9.06 17.70 -15.88
CA LYS A 155 -8.55 16.43 -15.37
C LYS A 155 -7.52 16.70 -14.28
N ARG A 156 -7.76 16.18 -13.06
CA ARG A 156 -6.74 16.08 -12.01
C ARG A 156 -6.22 14.66 -11.98
N SER A 157 -4.93 14.51 -12.23
CA SER A 157 -4.24 13.23 -12.22
C SER A 157 -3.20 13.21 -11.12
N PHE A 158 -3.13 12.08 -10.42
CA PHE A 158 -2.16 11.81 -9.36
C PHE A 158 -1.54 10.45 -9.62
N THR A 159 -0.24 10.33 -9.40
CA THR A 159 0.47 9.06 -9.55
C THR A 159 1.27 8.81 -8.28
N SER A 160 1.06 7.67 -7.66
CA SER A 160 1.83 7.27 -6.47
C SER A 160 3.28 6.98 -6.83
N SER A 161 4.16 7.11 -5.85
CA SER A 161 5.56 6.71 -5.98
C SER A 161 5.73 5.18 -5.99
N GLN A 162 4.87 4.48 -5.23
CA GLN A 162 4.90 3.04 -5.02
C GLN A 162 3.50 2.42 -5.21
N ASN A 163 3.28 1.20 -4.71
CA ASN A 163 2.08 0.42 -5.00
C ASN A 163 0.83 0.80 -4.20
N ALA A 164 0.90 1.85 -3.39
CA ALA A 164 -0.23 2.28 -2.57
C ALA A 164 -0.57 3.76 -2.79
N ALA A 165 -1.87 4.08 -2.72
CA ALA A 165 -2.38 5.44 -2.70
C ALA A 165 -3.68 5.51 -1.90
N VAL A 166 -3.92 6.62 -1.21
CA VAL A 166 -5.13 6.84 -0.42
C VAL A 166 -5.82 8.13 -0.87
N ILE A 167 -7.13 8.06 -1.04
CA ILE A 167 -7.99 9.23 -1.16
C ILE A 167 -8.76 9.36 0.14
N ARG A 168 -8.56 10.44 0.88
CA ARG A 168 -9.39 10.82 2.03
C ARG A 168 -10.37 11.88 1.57
N TYR A 169 -11.61 11.76 1.98
CA TYR A 169 -12.63 12.73 1.60
C TYR A 169 -13.63 12.97 2.73
N ARG A 170 -14.12 14.19 2.78
CA ARG A 170 -15.22 14.64 3.61
C ARG A 170 -16.18 15.45 2.75
N ILE A 171 -17.42 14.99 2.61
CA ILE A 171 -18.41 15.61 1.72
C ILE A 171 -19.73 15.75 2.47
N PRO A 172 -19.86 16.78 3.33
CA PRO A 172 -21.00 16.97 4.22
C PRO A 172 -22.18 17.65 3.49
N LYS A 173 -22.57 17.13 2.34
CA LYS A 173 -23.76 17.58 1.62
C LYS A 173 -24.30 16.46 0.73
N PRO A 174 -25.57 16.03 0.96
CA PRO A 174 -26.20 14.99 0.14
C PRO A 174 -26.21 15.35 -1.35
N GLY A 175 -26.03 14.32 -2.20
CA GLY A 175 -25.99 14.47 -3.65
C GLY A 175 -24.69 15.03 -4.23
N LYS A 176 -23.72 15.41 -3.39
CA LYS A 176 -22.38 15.81 -3.80
C LYS A 176 -21.42 14.63 -3.79
N GLY A 177 -20.36 14.69 -4.60
CA GLY A 177 -19.43 13.58 -4.72
C GLY A 177 -18.42 13.73 -5.83
N PHE A 178 -17.89 12.60 -6.25
CA PHE A 178 -16.89 12.55 -7.32
C PHE A 178 -16.97 11.25 -8.12
N THR A 179 -16.42 11.30 -9.33
CA THR A 179 -16.10 10.13 -10.12
C THR A 179 -14.62 10.15 -10.47
N LEU A 180 -14.01 8.98 -10.45
CA LEU A 180 -12.61 8.82 -10.79
C LEU A 180 -12.36 7.53 -11.57
N PHE A 181 -11.20 7.49 -12.22
CA PHE A 181 -10.67 6.29 -12.83
C PHE A 181 -9.27 6.01 -12.26
N ALA A 182 -9.08 4.81 -11.73
CA ALA A 182 -7.80 4.33 -11.21
C ALA A 182 -7.17 3.34 -12.18
N LYS A 183 -5.87 3.50 -12.46
CA LYS A 183 -5.04 2.57 -13.22
C LYS A 183 -3.89 2.09 -12.37
N PHE A 184 -3.43 0.87 -12.66
CA PHE A 184 -2.21 0.34 -12.10
C PHE A 184 -1.14 0.30 -13.20
N LEU A 185 -0.09 1.09 -13.02
CA LEU A 185 1.00 1.27 -13.97
C LEU A 185 2.21 0.47 -13.53
N LYS A 186 2.97 -0.09 -14.47
CA LYS A 186 4.22 -0.77 -14.14
C LYS A 186 5.19 0.18 -13.45
N ASN A 187 5.77 -0.26 -12.33
CA ASN A 187 6.88 0.40 -11.66
C ASN A 187 8.18 -0.36 -12.01
N PRO A 188 9.08 0.21 -12.79
CA PRO A 188 10.31 -0.49 -13.19
C PRO A 188 11.33 -0.63 -12.05
N ARG A 189 11.16 0.11 -10.97
CA ARG A 189 12.08 0.12 -9.82
C ARG A 189 11.31 0.27 -8.52
N PRO A 190 10.55 -0.74 -8.11
CA PRO A 190 9.85 -0.73 -6.84
C PRO A 190 10.87 -0.77 -5.70
N CYS A 191 10.63 0.00 -4.65
CA CYS A 191 11.54 0.12 -3.52
C CYS A 191 10.80 -0.01 -2.18
N ASN A 192 9.79 0.82 -1.95
CA ASN A 192 8.97 0.75 -0.75
C ASN A 192 7.63 0.10 -1.11
N VAL A 193 7.41 -1.12 -0.66
CA VAL A 193 6.28 -1.95 -1.09
C VAL A 193 5.44 -2.36 0.09
N LEU A 194 4.15 -2.10 0.00
CA LEU A 194 3.15 -2.67 0.89
C LEU A 194 2.73 -4.04 0.33
N ALA A 195 2.73 -5.07 1.16
CA ALA A 195 2.34 -6.43 0.76
C ALA A 195 0.90 -6.43 0.23
N ALA A 196 0.72 -6.84 -1.02
CA ALA A 196 -0.58 -6.94 -1.68
C ALA A 196 -1.18 -8.35 -1.61
N SER A 197 -0.38 -9.34 -1.24
CA SER A 197 -0.78 -10.74 -1.08
C SER A 197 -0.07 -11.36 0.09
N VAL A 198 -0.67 -12.43 0.60
CA VAL A 198 -0.14 -13.23 1.69
C VAL A 198 0.68 -14.38 1.10
N ASP A 199 1.79 -14.72 1.73
CA ASP A 199 2.66 -15.86 1.36
C ASP A 199 3.35 -15.76 -0.01
N GLU A 200 3.27 -14.63 -0.73
CA GLU A 200 3.99 -14.48 -1.97
C GLU A 200 5.42 -13.99 -1.73
N PRO A 201 6.44 -14.67 -2.31
CA PRO A 201 7.80 -14.18 -2.24
C PRO A 201 7.96 -12.84 -2.97
N TYR A 202 8.73 -11.94 -2.35
CA TYR A 202 9.06 -10.66 -2.96
C TYR A 202 10.56 -10.39 -2.88
N THR A 203 11.13 -9.80 -3.95
CA THR A 203 12.55 -9.43 -3.99
C THR A 203 12.72 -7.93 -3.91
N LEU A 204 13.25 -7.46 -2.77
CA LEU A 204 13.72 -6.09 -2.61
C LEU A 204 15.06 -5.90 -3.33
N ARG A 205 15.26 -4.75 -3.99
CA ARG A 205 16.50 -4.39 -4.70
C ARG A 205 16.80 -2.90 -4.53
N ASN A 206 18.06 -2.55 -4.38
CA ASN A 206 18.50 -1.16 -4.40
C ASN A 206 18.86 -0.65 -5.80
N TYR A 207 18.95 -1.54 -6.80
CA TYR A 207 19.32 -1.17 -8.19
C TYR A 207 20.66 -0.44 -8.29
N GLY A 208 21.66 -0.83 -7.47
CA GLY A 208 22.96 -0.17 -7.39
C GLY A 208 22.93 1.27 -6.89
N ARG A 209 21.91 1.67 -6.12
CA ARG A 209 21.75 3.04 -5.62
C ARG A 209 21.87 3.09 -4.11
N ARG A 210 22.30 4.23 -3.61
CA ARG A 210 22.22 4.57 -2.19
C ARG A 210 20.74 4.88 -1.85
N ILE A 211 19.97 3.84 -1.57
CA ILE A 211 18.56 3.94 -1.25
C ILE A 211 18.16 2.80 -0.31
N ASN A 212 17.36 3.11 0.69
CA ASN A 212 16.76 2.11 1.55
C ASN A 212 15.41 1.70 0.96
N CYS A 213 15.18 0.40 0.83
CA CYS A 213 13.94 -0.17 0.33
C CYS A 213 13.29 -1.02 1.40
N THR A 214 11.99 -0.85 1.60
CA THR A 214 11.25 -1.50 2.67
C THR A 214 10.06 -2.27 2.12
N TYR A 215 9.91 -3.52 2.53
CA TYR A 215 8.72 -4.33 2.36
C TYR A 215 7.96 -4.37 3.67
N VAL A 216 6.67 -4.04 3.65
CA VAL A 216 5.82 -3.96 4.84
C VAL A 216 4.60 -4.85 4.66
N ALA A 217 4.33 -5.70 5.64
CA ALA A 217 3.11 -6.47 5.79
C ALA A 217 2.31 -5.93 7.00
N LEU A 218 1.01 -5.67 6.82
CA LEU A 218 0.14 -5.10 7.86
C LEU A 218 -0.39 -6.17 8.82
N TYR A 219 0.47 -7.11 9.19
CA TYR A 219 0.16 -8.18 10.14
C TYR A 219 1.45 -8.70 10.80
N PRO A 220 1.35 -9.30 11.99
CA PRO A 220 2.46 -10.02 12.60
C PRO A 220 2.75 -11.29 11.80
N GLY A 221 4.01 -11.62 11.61
CA GLY A 221 4.35 -12.73 10.72
C GLY A 221 5.73 -13.32 10.94
N THR A 222 5.96 -14.46 10.32
CA THR A 222 7.28 -15.07 10.19
C THR A 222 7.89 -14.62 8.86
N VAL A 223 9.03 -13.97 8.93
CA VAL A 223 9.85 -13.61 7.78
C VAL A 223 10.73 -14.79 7.41
N HIS A 224 10.55 -15.30 6.21
CA HIS A 224 11.39 -16.34 5.64
C HIS A 224 12.27 -15.71 4.55
N VAL A 225 13.59 -15.76 4.72
CA VAL A 225 14.55 -15.26 3.73
C VAL A 225 14.87 -16.42 2.76
N ILE A 226 14.54 -16.22 1.49
CA ILE A 226 14.65 -17.24 0.45
C ILE A 226 15.98 -17.12 -0.31
N ALA A 227 16.45 -15.88 -0.50
CA ALA A 227 17.74 -15.60 -1.09
C ALA A 227 18.31 -14.29 -0.56
N LEU A 228 19.61 -14.24 -0.35
CA LEU A 228 20.35 -13.10 0.18
C LEU A 228 21.53 -12.77 -0.71
N GLY A 229 21.65 -11.52 -1.13
CA GLY A 229 22.79 -10.98 -1.86
C GLY A 229 23.02 -9.53 -1.42
N VAL A 230 23.62 -9.34 -0.23
CA VAL A 230 23.78 -8.03 0.40
C VAL A 230 25.25 -7.79 0.75
N GLY A 231 25.77 -6.64 0.31
CA GLY A 231 27.17 -6.31 0.45
C GLY A 231 28.05 -6.90 -0.67
N VAL A 232 27.45 -7.30 -1.81
CA VAL A 232 28.16 -7.91 -2.96
C VAL A 232 28.46 -6.87 -4.02
N SER A 233 29.74 -6.79 -4.41
CA SER A 233 30.17 -5.95 -5.53
C SER A 233 30.05 -6.69 -6.85
N ASN A 234 29.33 -6.12 -7.81
CA ASN A 234 29.35 -6.55 -9.21
C ASN A 234 30.45 -5.85 -10.03
N PHE A 235 31.27 -5.00 -9.41
CA PHE A 235 32.37 -4.33 -10.10
C PHE A 235 33.61 -5.23 -10.18
N LEU A 236 33.98 -5.62 -11.38
CA LEU A 236 35.25 -6.17 -11.73
C LEU A 236 36.39 -5.22 -11.29
N GLY A 237 37.02 -5.49 -10.16
CA GLY A 237 38.19 -4.74 -9.73
C GLY A 237 38.35 -4.46 -8.24
N ALA A 238 37.33 -4.56 -7.42
CA ALA A 238 37.50 -4.46 -5.99
C ALA A 238 37.63 -5.87 -5.38
N THR A 239 38.84 -6.31 -5.09
CA THR A 239 39.10 -7.49 -4.27
C THR A 239 38.66 -7.26 -2.82
N ARG A 240 37.37 -7.20 -2.58
CA ARG A 240 36.80 -7.44 -1.24
C ARG A 240 36.32 -8.89 -1.23
N THR A 241 36.87 -9.66 -0.32
CA THR A 241 36.39 -10.99 0.00
C THR A 241 34.92 -10.88 0.42
N THR A 242 34.03 -11.27 -0.46
CA THR A 242 32.61 -11.40 -0.14
C THR A 242 32.47 -12.62 0.74
N GLU A 243 32.00 -12.40 1.96
CA GLU A 243 31.68 -13.50 2.84
C GLU A 243 30.48 -14.26 2.30
N THR A 244 30.62 -15.55 2.11
CA THR A 244 29.56 -16.46 1.68
C THR A 244 28.80 -16.97 2.89
N GLY A 245 27.48 -17.12 2.74
CA GLY A 245 26.58 -17.51 3.82
C GLY A 245 25.82 -16.31 4.41
N THR A 246 24.90 -16.62 5.31
CA THR A 246 24.13 -15.61 6.05
C THR A 246 24.86 -15.22 7.31
N LEU A 247 25.23 -13.95 7.43
CA LEU A 247 25.86 -13.37 8.61
C LEU A 247 24.83 -12.63 9.42
N ARG A 248 24.91 -12.74 10.72
CA ARG A 248 24.11 -11.98 11.70
C ARG A 248 24.94 -10.83 12.28
N LYS A 249 24.27 -9.75 12.72
CA LYS A 249 24.92 -8.58 13.32
C LYS A 249 25.95 -7.92 12.40
N CYS A 250 25.48 -7.44 11.26
CA CYS A 250 26.31 -6.90 10.20
C CYS A 250 26.95 -5.52 10.51
N ASP A 251 26.71 -4.93 11.67
CA ASP A 251 27.15 -3.57 12.05
C ASP A 251 28.66 -3.47 12.35
N GLU A 252 29.35 -4.58 12.62
CA GLU A 252 30.71 -4.53 13.18
C GLU A 252 31.84 -4.51 12.13
N SER A 253 31.58 -4.84 10.85
CA SER A 253 32.71 -5.10 9.94
C SER A 253 32.57 -4.59 8.50
N SER A 254 31.48 -3.96 8.07
CA SER A 254 31.29 -3.61 6.66
C SER A 254 30.58 -2.27 6.45
N PRO A 255 30.74 -1.62 5.28
CA PRO A 255 30.00 -0.41 4.97
C PRO A 255 28.50 -0.71 4.87
N HIS A 256 27.80 -0.60 5.98
CA HIS A 256 26.38 -0.34 6.19
C HIS A 256 25.33 -1.01 5.27
N ASP A 257 25.67 -2.02 4.47
CA ASP A 257 24.70 -2.74 3.64
C ASP A 257 24.17 -3.95 4.39
N GLN A 258 22.87 -3.92 4.74
CA GLN A 258 22.25 -4.96 5.56
C GLN A 258 20.75 -5.07 5.29
N VAL A 259 20.17 -6.18 5.66
CA VAL A 259 18.73 -6.37 5.77
C VAL A 259 18.36 -6.30 7.25
N ILE A 260 17.49 -5.38 7.59
CA ILE A 260 16.91 -5.25 8.92
C ILE A 260 15.53 -5.90 8.90
N ILE A 261 15.30 -6.82 9.82
CA ILE A 261 14.01 -7.47 10.05
C ILE A 261 13.47 -6.99 11.40
N GLY A 262 12.23 -6.56 11.41
CA GLY A 262 11.60 -6.07 12.63
C GLY A 262 10.13 -5.77 12.45
N GLY A 263 9.54 -5.16 13.46
CA GLY A 263 8.14 -4.79 13.45
C GLY A 263 7.82 -3.56 14.28
N SER A 264 6.61 -3.07 14.13
CA SER A 264 6.09 -1.92 14.86
C SER A 264 4.57 -2.02 14.98
N ASP A 265 4.00 -1.18 15.84
CA ASP A 265 2.53 -1.05 15.94
C ASP A 265 1.93 -0.07 14.91
N GLY A 266 2.78 0.49 14.02
CA GLY A 266 2.39 1.46 13.00
C GLY A 266 3.29 1.45 11.77
N LEU A 267 3.12 2.45 10.90
CA LEU A 267 3.79 2.53 9.59
C LEU A 267 5.09 3.35 9.61
N ASP A 268 5.42 3.96 10.73
CA ASP A 268 6.64 4.76 10.87
C ASP A 268 7.86 3.85 11.05
N THR A 269 8.64 3.70 9.98
CA THR A 269 9.84 2.85 9.97
C THR A 269 10.94 3.30 10.95
N SER A 270 10.87 4.53 11.47
CA SER A 270 11.77 4.99 12.53
C SER A 270 11.48 4.36 13.90
N LYS A 271 10.28 3.81 14.08
CA LYS A 271 9.81 3.16 15.31
C LYS A 271 9.88 1.64 15.26
N VAL A 272 10.43 1.08 14.20
CA VAL A 272 10.59 -0.36 14.07
C VAL A 272 11.51 -0.90 15.17
N GLN A 273 11.00 -1.88 15.91
CA GLN A 273 11.80 -2.67 16.82
C GLN A 273 12.55 -3.72 16.00
N ILE A 274 13.86 -3.64 16.02
CA ILE A 274 14.72 -4.56 15.25
C ILE A 274 14.75 -5.89 15.97
N VAL A 275 14.37 -6.94 15.25
CA VAL A 275 14.45 -8.33 15.72
C VAL A 275 15.81 -8.92 15.34
N ASP A 276 16.22 -8.77 14.08
CA ASP A 276 17.56 -9.15 13.63
C ASP A 276 18.03 -8.32 12.44
N SER A 277 19.36 -8.38 12.17
CA SER A 277 19.98 -7.83 10.97
C SER A 277 20.90 -8.87 10.31
N ILE A 278 20.82 -8.99 8.99
CA ILE A 278 21.57 -9.99 8.22
C ILE A 278 22.22 -9.39 6.99
N CYS A 279 23.33 -9.97 6.56
CA CYS A 279 24.03 -9.64 5.32
C CYS A 279 24.76 -10.86 4.75
N GLY A 280 25.47 -10.71 3.63
CA GLY A 280 26.24 -11.74 2.97
C GLY A 280 25.61 -12.26 1.68
N ILE A 281 26.16 -13.37 1.15
CA ILE A 281 25.69 -14.04 -0.05
C ILE A 281 25.22 -15.43 0.31
N ASP A 282 23.93 -15.66 0.17
CA ASP A 282 23.35 -16.98 0.39
C ASP A 282 22.19 -17.21 -0.58
N SER A 283 22.31 -18.25 -1.40
CA SER A 283 21.26 -18.59 -2.36
C SER A 283 20.13 -19.42 -1.78
N LYS A 284 20.32 -19.98 -0.59
CA LYS A 284 19.34 -20.80 0.13
C LYS A 284 19.51 -20.64 1.64
N PRO A 285 19.38 -19.43 2.17
CA PRO A 285 19.45 -19.23 3.61
C PRO A 285 18.29 -19.96 4.27
N ASP A 286 18.60 -20.88 5.18
CA ASP A 286 17.59 -21.49 6.06
C ASP A 286 17.35 -20.53 7.24
N TYR A 287 16.82 -19.35 6.90
CA TYR A 287 16.68 -18.25 7.83
C TYR A 287 15.21 -17.86 7.97
N ARG A 288 14.73 -17.90 9.20
CA ARG A 288 13.37 -17.49 9.58
C ARG A 288 13.42 -16.67 10.84
N GLU A 289 12.63 -15.61 10.87
CA GLU A 289 12.52 -14.73 12.01
C GLU A 289 11.08 -14.42 12.34
N LEU A 290 10.73 -14.49 13.62
CA LEU A 290 9.38 -14.24 14.12
C LEU A 290 9.23 -12.75 14.47
N VAL A 291 8.21 -12.11 13.91
CA VAL A 291 7.85 -10.73 14.20
C VAL A 291 6.44 -10.69 14.76
N GLU A 292 6.32 -10.39 16.04
CA GLU A 292 5.04 -10.41 16.78
C GLU A 292 4.32 -9.06 16.84
N TYR A 293 4.88 -8.04 16.21
CA TYR A 293 4.29 -6.70 16.14
C TYR A 293 3.16 -6.63 15.12
N GLY A 294 2.24 -5.67 15.28
CA GLY A 294 1.10 -5.48 14.37
C GLY A 294 1.47 -5.25 12.91
N VAL A 295 2.68 -4.78 12.66
CA VAL A 295 3.26 -4.57 11.32
C VAL A 295 4.62 -5.26 11.25
N THR A 296 4.80 -6.12 10.25
CA THR A 296 6.10 -6.75 9.94
C THR A 296 6.80 -5.94 8.86
N SER A 297 8.08 -5.63 9.05
CA SER A 297 8.90 -4.91 8.07
C SER A 297 10.21 -5.62 7.78
N VAL A 298 10.60 -5.62 6.50
CA VAL A 298 11.93 -6.03 6.02
C VAL A 298 12.52 -4.86 5.27
N ARG A 299 13.65 -4.34 5.76
CA ARG A 299 14.30 -3.16 5.23
C ARG A 299 15.69 -3.47 4.70
N LEU A 300 15.89 -3.25 3.42
CA LEU A 300 17.18 -3.31 2.76
C LEU A 300 17.86 -1.94 2.85
N VAL A 301 18.87 -1.84 3.69
CA VAL A 301 19.72 -0.65 3.83
C VAL A 301 20.88 -0.76 2.85
N SER A 302 21.17 0.33 2.11
CA SER A 302 22.16 0.27 1.04
C SER A 302 23.04 1.52 0.98
N SER A 303 24.35 1.31 1.03
CA SER A 303 25.37 2.35 0.84
C SER A 303 25.44 2.88 -0.60
N GLY A 304 24.98 2.09 -1.58
CA GLY A 304 25.09 2.35 -3.02
C GLY A 304 26.39 1.87 -3.64
N PHE A 305 27.28 1.24 -2.86
CA PHE A 305 28.51 0.61 -3.41
C PHE A 305 28.24 -0.75 -4.02
N TYR A 306 27.12 -1.38 -3.67
CA TYR A 306 26.75 -2.73 -4.09
C TYR A 306 25.36 -2.76 -4.71
N GLU A 307 25.14 -3.71 -5.61
CA GLU A 307 23.79 -4.06 -6.08
C GLU A 307 23.22 -5.14 -5.15
N ASN A 308 22.49 -4.66 -4.14
CA ASN A 308 21.91 -5.52 -3.13
C ASN A 308 20.54 -6.06 -3.55
N SER A 309 20.26 -7.30 -3.14
CA SER A 309 18.94 -7.88 -3.23
C SER A 309 18.67 -8.85 -2.09
N VAL A 310 17.42 -8.91 -1.66
CA VAL A 310 16.93 -9.94 -0.74
C VAL A 310 15.56 -10.40 -1.18
N THR A 311 15.36 -11.72 -1.24
CA THR A 311 14.05 -12.33 -1.49
C THR A 311 13.49 -12.84 -0.19
N VAL A 312 12.30 -12.35 0.17
CA VAL A 312 11.62 -12.71 1.40
C VAL A 312 10.19 -13.15 1.13
N GLN A 313 9.66 -13.95 2.04
CA GLN A 313 8.26 -14.33 2.14
C GLN A 313 7.82 -14.06 3.57
N VAL A 314 6.71 -13.35 3.75
CA VAL A 314 6.14 -13.08 5.07
C VAL A 314 4.87 -13.90 5.24
N GLN A 315 4.88 -14.80 6.20
CA GLN A 315 3.74 -15.66 6.54
C GLN A 315 3.05 -15.14 7.78
N PRO A 316 1.72 -14.90 7.76
CA PRO A 316 0.99 -14.49 8.95
C PRO A 316 1.13 -15.50 10.07
N LEU A 317 1.20 -15.03 11.30
CA LEU A 317 1.14 -15.91 12.46
C LEU A 317 -0.23 -16.58 12.52
N LYS A 318 -0.24 -17.90 12.56
CA LYS A 318 -1.46 -18.67 12.83
C LYS A 318 -1.88 -18.40 14.26
N ASN A 319 -2.99 -17.74 14.46
CA ASN A 319 -3.61 -17.60 15.76
C ASN A 319 -4.20 -18.96 16.18
N GLU A 320 -3.39 -19.84 16.75
CA GLU A 320 -3.85 -21.09 17.38
C GLU A 320 -4.84 -20.82 18.53
N LEU A 321 -4.88 -19.58 19.04
CA LEU A 321 -5.80 -19.17 20.12
C LEU A 321 -7.22 -18.82 19.63
N LEU A 322 -7.46 -18.61 18.34
CA LEU A 322 -8.80 -18.38 17.81
C LEU A 322 -9.56 -19.67 17.51
N ASP A 323 -8.86 -20.75 17.20
CA ASP A 323 -9.46 -22.05 16.96
C ASP A 323 -9.86 -22.78 18.26
N ALA A 324 -9.27 -22.44 19.39
CA ALA A 324 -9.60 -23.01 20.69
C ALA A 324 -10.91 -22.49 21.31
N ASN A 325 -11.42 -21.33 20.86
CA ASN A 325 -12.66 -20.75 21.38
C ASN A 325 -13.91 -21.04 20.54
N LEU A 326 -13.79 -21.82 19.47
CA LEU A 326 -14.92 -22.28 18.63
C LEU A 326 -15.35 -23.71 18.90
N SER A 327 -14.79 -24.35 19.94
CA SER A 327 -15.13 -25.71 20.34
C SER A 327 -15.67 -25.79 21.79
N ILE A 328 -16.55 -24.84 22.16
CA ILE A 328 -17.43 -24.98 23.35
C ILE A 328 -18.87 -24.67 22.91
#